data_0623c543da71e9c672e1e3ade0d7612f
#
_entry.id   0623c543da71e9c672e1e3ade0d7612f
#
_cell.length_a   1.000
_cell.length_b   1.000
_cell.length_c   1.000
_cell.angle_alpha   90.00
_cell.angle_beta   90.00
_cell.angle_gamma   90.00
#
_symmetry.space_group_name_H-M   'P 1'
#
loop_
_entity.id
_entity.type
_entity.pdbx_description
1 polymer ?
#
loop_
_entity_poly.entity_id
_entity_poly.type
_entity_poly.pdbx_seq_one_letter_code
_entity_poly.pdbx_strand_id
1 'polypeptide(L)'
;MREVTLFWKRDRIKDLDIGELTNIFKQAEFISYVKRVPKDIRIILKVNFCDGKSPNDIVDLHFFELLDVILEPRDHSDSYLILVKVNHSVSNLNARTNGTSSVPGSRLDGEGLTYIIQGPPIKLRLVSTLARLIAQPDRISARSLDFNSTLNHSALSTKQLKLAKFAYDRGFFDIPKRTRISDLASEIGLARATISEHLARIESILMDDMFSSYDEAYTDPKLVKSLIETVTMEIENDDMNLVDNMIHLLSDIKKSIASQIVELKSEEFDEKTDDELIELAVKEYEENLSFIDEIVEEKFKSSSN
;
A
#
# COMPACT_ATOMS: atom_id res chain seq x y z
N MET A 1 4.37 -7.56 -12.65
CA MET A 1 3.19 -7.14 -11.89
C MET A 1 3.44 -7.46 -10.43
N ARG A 2 3.01 -6.63 -9.48
CA ARG A 2 3.22 -6.86 -8.05
C ARG A 2 1.89 -6.81 -7.31
N GLU A 3 1.91 -7.33 -6.08
CA GLU A 3 0.83 -7.21 -5.12
C GLU A 3 1.37 -6.52 -3.88
N VAL A 4 0.62 -5.57 -3.35
CA VAL A 4 0.89 -4.90 -2.08
C VAL A 4 -0.27 -5.22 -1.13
N THR A 5 0.08 -5.63 0.08
CA THR A 5 -0.86 -5.84 1.17
C THR A 5 -0.62 -4.76 2.23
N LEU A 6 -1.65 -3.99 2.51
CA LEU A 6 -1.69 -3.02 3.58
C LEU A 6 -2.52 -3.61 4.72
N PHE A 7 -2.02 -3.52 5.95
CA PHE A 7 -2.70 -4.05 7.12
C PHE A 7 -2.79 -3.01 8.24
N TRP A 8 -3.98 -2.87 8.82
CA TRP A 8 -4.25 -2.05 9.99
C TRP A 8 -4.87 -2.91 11.08
N LYS A 9 -4.33 -2.84 12.30
CA LYS A 9 -4.92 -3.47 13.48
C LYS A 9 -6.30 -2.90 13.76
N ARG A 10 -7.20 -3.74 14.28
CA ARG A 10 -8.59 -3.33 14.55
C ARG A 10 -8.70 -2.10 15.47
N ASP A 11 -7.86 -2.01 16.48
CA ASP A 11 -7.89 -0.86 17.41
C ASP A 11 -7.47 0.44 16.71
N ARG A 12 -6.50 0.38 15.79
CA ARG A 12 -6.08 1.54 15.00
C ARG A 12 -7.14 2.00 14.00
N ILE A 13 -7.91 1.06 13.43
CA ILE A 13 -8.98 1.40 12.49
C ILE A 13 -10.05 2.26 13.17
N LYS A 14 -10.31 2.06 14.47
CA LYS A 14 -11.31 2.83 15.23
C LYS A 14 -11.02 4.33 15.26
N ASP A 15 -9.75 4.70 15.15
CA ASP A 15 -9.28 6.10 15.17
C ASP A 15 -9.28 6.72 13.76
N LEU A 16 -9.53 5.92 12.72
CA LEU A 16 -9.64 6.38 11.34
C LEU A 16 -11.09 6.70 10.99
N ASP A 17 -11.29 7.43 9.89
CA ASP A 17 -12.62 7.75 9.33
C ASP A 17 -13.46 6.50 9.00
N ILE A 18 -12.80 5.37 8.69
CA ILE A 18 -13.44 4.07 8.45
C ILE A 18 -13.76 3.29 9.75
N GLY A 19 -13.48 3.86 10.92
CA GLY A 19 -13.61 3.19 12.22
C GLY A 19 -15.02 2.69 12.51
N GLU A 20 -16.05 3.41 12.07
CA GLU A 20 -17.44 3.05 12.25
C GLU A 20 -17.80 1.70 11.61
N LEU A 21 -17.11 1.27 10.55
CA LEU A 21 -17.31 -0.05 9.94
C LEU A 21 -17.03 -1.19 10.93
N THR A 22 -16.13 -0.99 11.89
CA THR A 22 -15.82 -2.00 12.92
C THR A 22 -16.93 -2.23 13.93
N ASN A 23 -17.85 -1.28 14.06
CA ASN A 23 -19.04 -1.36 14.93
C ASN A 23 -20.23 -2.02 14.22
N ILE A 24 -20.22 -2.02 12.89
CA ILE A 24 -21.28 -2.56 12.05
C ILE A 24 -20.93 -3.99 11.60
N PHE A 25 -19.70 -4.19 11.12
CA PHE A 25 -19.26 -5.47 10.58
C PHE A 25 -18.38 -6.23 11.56
N LYS A 26 -18.75 -7.48 11.85
CA LYS A 26 -17.89 -8.48 12.46
C LYS A 26 -16.83 -8.93 11.45
N GLN A 27 -17.25 -9.12 10.19
CA GLN A 27 -16.40 -9.46 9.06
C GLN A 27 -16.98 -8.86 7.78
N ALA A 28 -16.11 -8.34 6.91
CA ALA A 28 -16.46 -7.92 5.56
C ALA A 28 -15.32 -8.33 4.61
N GLU A 29 -15.65 -9.00 3.51
CA GLU A 29 -14.70 -9.49 2.52
C GLU A 29 -15.04 -8.94 1.14
N PHE A 30 -14.05 -8.39 0.45
CA PHE A 30 -14.18 -7.93 -0.92
C PHE A 30 -14.30 -9.10 -1.88
N ILE A 31 -15.35 -9.10 -2.68
CA ILE A 31 -15.60 -10.11 -3.72
C ILE A 31 -15.20 -9.58 -5.10
N SER A 32 -15.80 -8.46 -5.53
CA SER A 32 -15.56 -7.92 -6.85
C SER A 32 -15.99 -6.46 -6.98
N TYR A 33 -15.48 -5.81 -8.03
CA TYR A 33 -16.01 -4.55 -8.51
C TYR A 33 -17.24 -4.76 -9.42
N VAL A 34 -18.25 -3.92 -9.25
CA VAL A 34 -19.34 -3.71 -10.20
C VAL A 34 -19.06 -2.47 -11.05
N LYS A 35 -18.55 -1.42 -10.41
CA LYS A 35 -18.12 -0.19 -11.07
C LYS A 35 -16.86 0.33 -10.41
N ARG A 36 -15.90 0.79 -11.21
CA ARG A 36 -14.63 1.30 -10.71
C ARG A 36 -14.32 2.65 -11.35
N VAL A 37 -15.11 3.63 -10.98
CA VAL A 37 -14.91 5.03 -11.37
C VAL A 37 -14.67 5.81 -10.07
N PRO A 38 -13.71 6.73 -10.00
CA PRO A 38 -13.50 7.57 -8.83
C PRO A 38 -14.82 8.20 -8.37
N LYS A 39 -15.05 8.23 -7.05
CA LYS A 39 -16.28 8.66 -6.38
C LYS A 39 -17.55 7.82 -6.61
N ASP A 40 -17.54 6.93 -7.59
CA ASP A 40 -18.62 5.96 -7.82
C ASP A 40 -18.03 4.54 -7.94
N ILE A 41 -17.29 4.15 -6.92
CA ILE A 41 -16.73 2.80 -6.79
C ILE A 41 -17.80 1.92 -6.18
N ARG A 42 -18.34 0.97 -6.96
CA ARG A 42 -19.35 0.01 -6.50
C ARG A 42 -18.72 -1.36 -6.39
N ILE A 43 -18.84 -1.96 -5.22
CA ILE A 43 -18.24 -3.25 -4.90
C ILE A 43 -19.27 -4.18 -4.29
N ILE A 44 -19.04 -5.48 -4.49
CA ILE A 44 -19.76 -6.53 -3.80
C ILE A 44 -18.92 -6.97 -2.61
N LEU A 45 -19.54 -6.99 -1.45
CA LEU A 45 -18.96 -7.50 -0.21
C LEU A 45 -19.76 -8.69 0.31
N LYS A 46 -19.02 -9.68 0.82
CA LYS A 46 -19.57 -10.72 1.68
C LYS A 46 -19.37 -10.27 3.13
N VAL A 47 -20.47 -10.14 3.89
CA VAL A 47 -20.39 -9.55 5.22
C VAL A 47 -21.13 -10.36 6.28
N ASN A 48 -20.60 -10.33 7.50
CA ASN A 48 -21.27 -10.73 8.71
C ASN A 48 -21.39 -9.50 9.61
N PHE A 49 -22.59 -9.21 10.07
CA PHE A 49 -22.84 -8.09 10.97
C PHE A 49 -22.44 -8.42 12.41
N CYS A 50 -22.14 -7.39 13.21
CA CYS A 50 -22.03 -7.51 14.65
C CYS A 50 -23.40 -7.89 15.26
N ASP A 51 -23.39 -8.45 16.47
CA ASP A 51 -24.62 -8.86 17.16
C ASP A 51 -25.61 -7.68 17.29
N GLY A 52 -26.86 -7.90 16.86
CA GLY A 52 -27.91 -6.89 16.85
C GLY A 52 -27.81 -5.86 15.71
N LYS A 53 -26.85 -6.01 14.80
CA LYS A 53 -26.69 -5.17 13.61
C LYS A 53 -27.25 -5.85 12.35
N SER A 54 -27.65 -5.03 11.38
CA SER A 54 -28.33 -5.42 10.15
C SER A 54 -27.92 -4.49 8.98
N PRO A 55 -28.31 -4.78 7.74
CA PRO A 55 -28.09 -3.86 6.62
C PRO A 55 -28.63 -2.45 6.85
N ASN A 56 -29.70 -2.31 7.65
CA ASN A 56 -30.30 -1.00 7.96
C ASN A 56 -29.41 -0.12 8.85
N ASP A 57 -28.40 -0.68 9.51
CA ASP A 57 -27.44 0.06 10.31
C ASP A 57 -26.28 0.67 9.48
N ILE A 58 -26.24 0.42 8.16
CA ILE A 58 -25.26 1.04 7.22
C ILE A 58 -25.72 2.46 6.82
N VAL A 59 -26.62 3.06 7.55
CA VAL A 59 -27.14 4.40 7.25
C VAL A 59 -26.14 5.45 7.74
N ASP A 60 -25.81 6.43 6.87
CA ASP A 60 -25.07 7.65 7.18
C ASP A 60 -23.53 7.60 7.27
N LEU A 61 -22.89 6.62 6.66
CA LEU A 61 -21.43 6.68 6.49
C LEU A 61 -21.07 7.53 5.26
N HIS A 62 -20.38 8.65 5.43
CA HIS A 62 -20.02 9.59 4.34
C HIS A 62 -19.25 8.96 3.17
N PHE A 63 -18.52 7.87 3.44
CA PHE A 63 -17.69 7.18 2.47
C PHE A 63 -18.22 5.80 2.06
N PHE A 64 -19.34 5.33 2.63
CA PHE A 64 -19.83 3.97 2.46
C PHE A 64 -21.36 3.94 2.44
N GLU A 65 -21.95 3.67 1.29
CA GLU A 65 -23.40 3.71 1.04
C GLU A 65 -23.89 2.31 0.64
N LEU A 66 -24.90 1.79 1.32
CA LEU A 66 -25.57 0.55 0.91
C LEU A 66 -26.46 0.83 -0.30
N LEU A 67 -26.21 0.14 -1.41
CA LEU A 67 -27.04 0.26 -2.62
C LEU A 67 -28.08 -0.86 -2.72
N ASP A 68 -27.69 -2.10 -2.34
CA ASP A 68 -28.60 -3.26 -2.46
C ASP A 68 -28.15 -4.41 -1.55
N VAL A 69 -29.07 -5.26 -1.14
CA VAL A 69 -28.83 -6.54 -0.48
C VAL A 69 -29.09 -7.66 -1.49
N ILE A 70 -28.01 -8.14 -2.12
CA ILE A 70 -28.08 -9.15 -3.19
C ILE A 70 -28.55 -10.51 -2.64
N LEU A 71 -28.06 -10.87 -1.45
CA LEU A 71 -28.40 -12.13 -0.80
C LEU A 71 -28.48 -11.95 0.71
N GLU A 72 -29.61 -12.38 1.28
CA GLU A 72 -29.78 -12.52 2.72
C GLU A 72 -29.44 -13.95 3.19
N PRO A 73 -28.84 -14.10 4.38
CA PRO A 73 -28.54 -15.40 4.91
C PRO A 73 -29.82 -16.21 5.17
N ARG A 74 -29.77 -17.52 4.88
CA ARG A 74 -30.87 -18.45 5.20
C ARG A 74 -30.80 -18.90 6.65
N ASP A 75 -29.59 -19.01 7.20
CA ASP A 75 -29.30 -19.41 8.56
C ASP A 75 -28.37 -18.40 9.24
N HIS A 76 -28.33 -18.38 10.59
CA HIS A 76 -27.48 -17.48 11.38
C HIS A 76 -25.97 -17.62 11.13
N SER A 77 -25.52 -18.69 10.48
CA SER A 77 -24.12 -18.94 10.11
C SER A 77 -23.74 -18.39 8.73
N ASP A 78 -24.72 -18.05 7.91
CA ASP A 78 -24.48 -17.57 6.55
C ASP A 78 -24.17 -16.07 6.55
N SER A 79 -23.50 -15.62 5.49
CA SER A 79 -23.13 -14.21 5.31
C SER A 79 -24.12 -13.54 4.35
N TYR A 80 -24.33 -12.24 4.55
CA TYR A 80 -24.97 -11.39 3.54
C TYR A 80 -24.04 -11.16 2.34
N LEU A 81 -24.62 -10.99 1.17
CA LEU A 81 -23.96 -10.44 0.00
C LEU A 81 -24.58 -9.08 -0.30
N ILE A 82 -23.80 -8.02 -0.18
CA ILE A 82 -24.29 -6.64 -0.34
C ILE A 82 -23.56 -5.92 -1.45
N LEU A 83 -24.27 -5.02 -2.14
CA LEU A 83 -23.72 -4.05 -3.08
C LEU A 83 -23.59 -2.72 -2.37
N VAL A 84 -22.38 -2.17 -2.33
CA VAL A 84 -22.09 -0.90 -1.68
C VAL A 84 -21.34 0.04 -2.61
N LYS A 85 -21.52 1.34 -2.38
CA LYS A 85 -20.70 2.38 -2.98
C LYS A 85 -19.68 2.88 -1.95
N VAL A 86 -18.43 2.96 -2.38
CA VAL A 86 -17.30 3.40 -1.55
C VAL A 86 -16.73 4.69 -2.14
N ASN A 87 -16.56 5.70 -1.30
CA ASN A 87 -15.98 7.00 -1.65
C ASN A 87 -14.87 7.40 -0.65
N HIS A 88 -13.87 6.55 -0.49
CA HIS A 88 -12.73 6.79 0.40
C HIS A 88 -11.50 7.21 -0.41
N SER A 89 -10.66 8.10 0.14
CA SER A 89 -9.50 8.70 -0.56
C SER A 89 -8.54 7.66 -1.14
N VAL A 90 -8.15 6.64 -0.38
CA VAL A 90 -7.26 5.56 -0.85
C VAL A 90 -7.91 4.75 -1.98
N SER A 91 -9.21 4.46 -1.86
CA SER A 91 -9.96 3.73 -2.90
C SER A 91 -10.11 4.55 -4.18
N ASN A 92 -10.35 5.85 -4.05
CA ASN A 92 -10.44 6.77 -5.18
C ASN A 92 -9.10 6.91 -5.91
N LEU A 93 -7.99 7.08 -5.19
CA LEU A 93 -6.66 7.10 -5.82
C LEU A 93 -6.36 5.77 -6.50
N ASN A 94 -6.65 4.62 -5.85
CA ASN A 94 -6.51 3.32 -6.49
C ASN A 94 -7.37 3.21 -7.77
N ALA A 95 -8.59 3.74 -7.78
CA ALA A 95 -9.46 3.74 -8.96
C ALA A 95 -8.91 4.64 -10.10
N ARG A 96 -8.27 5.77 -9.77
CA ARG A 96 -7.64 6.71 -10.71
C ARG A 96 -6.36 6.17 -11.31
N THR A 97 -5.58 5.41 -10.53
CA THR A 97 -4.37 4.77 -11.04
C THR A 97 -4.72 3.60 -11.96
N ASN A 98 -4.90 3.89 -13.25
CA ASN A 98 -5.17 2.86 -14.27
C ASN A 98 -4.15 1.72 -14.18
N GLY A 99 -4.66 0.47 -14.04
CA GLY A 99 -3.84 -0.75 -13.96
C GLY A 99 -3.56 -1.24 -12.55
N THR A 100 -3.99 -0.56 -11.49
CA THR A 100 -4.06 -1.13 -10.13
C THR A 100 -5.47 -1.66 -9.86
N SER A 101 -5.64 -2.62 -8.99
CA SER A 101 -6.95 -3.16 -8.60
C SER A 101 -6.89 -3.80 -7.22
N SER A 102 -7.91 -3.59 -6.40
CA SER A 102 -8.11 -4.43 -5.21
C SER A 102 -8.54 -5.83 -5.63
N VAL A 103 -8.14 -6.82 -4.87
CA VAL A 103 -8.39 -8.24 -5.19
C VAL A 103 -9.04 -8.96 -4.03
N PRO A 104 -9.70 -10.12 -4.29
CA PRO A 104 -10.20 -11.00 -3.25
C PRO A 104 -9.12 -11.34 -2.21
N GLY A 105 -9.53 -11.46 -0.94
CA GLY A 105 -8.63 -11.53 0.21
C GLY A 105 -8.50 -10.19 0.96
N SER A 106 -8.88 -9.06 0.32
CA SER A 106 -9.09 -7.81 1.04
C SER A 106 -10.29 -7.96 1.97
N ARG A 107 -10.07 -7.75 3.28
CA ARG A 107 -11.10 -8.03 4.30
C ARG A 107 -10.91 -7.21 5.57
N LEU A 108 -12.02 -6.95 6.23
CA LEU A 108 -12.10 -6.50 7.60
C LEU A 108 -12.52 -7.71 8.46
N ASP A 109 -11.79 -8.00 9.53
CA ASP A 109 -12.12 -9.08 10.46
C ASP A 109 -11.75 -8.73 11.91
N GLY A 110 -11.70 -9.74 12.80
CA GLY A 110 -11.36 -9.56 14.21
C GLY A 110 -9.94 -9.02 14.45
N GLU A 111 -9.01 -9.29 13.54
CA GLU A 111 -7.62 -8.81 13.63
C GLU A 111 -7.46 -7.39 13.12
N GLY A 112 -8.22 -7.01 12.09
CA GLY A 112 -8.15 -5.69 11.50
C GLY A 112 -8.57 -5.63 10.04
N LEU A 113 -8.07 -4.62 9.31
CA LEU A 113 -8.30 -4.44 7.88
C LEU A 113 -7.07 -4.89 7.10
N THR A 114 -7.25 -5.87 6.23
CA THR A 114 -6.28 -6.25 5.21
C THR A 114 -6.76 -5.71 3.86
N TYR A 115 -5.98 -4.87 3.21
CA TYR A 115 -6.29 -4.31 1.90
C TYR A 115 -5.21 -4.73 0.90
N ILE A 116 -5.61 -5.51 -0.11
CA ILE A 116 -4.69 -6.11 -1.08
C ILE A 116 -4.90 -5.45 -2.44
N ILE A 117 -3.82 -4.93 -3.02
CA ILE A 117 -3.83 -4.23 -4.31
C ILE A 117 -2.81 -4.87 -5.24
N GLN A 118 -3.20 -5.11 -6.47
CA GLN A 118 -2.32 -5.60 -7.54
C GLN A 118 -2.15 -4.55 -8.63
N GLY A 119 -0.95 -4.50 -9.24
CA GLY A 119 -0.68 -3.55 -10.34
C GLY A 119 0.79 -3.42 -10.71
N PRO A 120 1.11 -2.44 -11.58
CA PRO A 120 2.47 -2.04 -11.89
C PRO A 120 3.17 -1.45 -10.65
N PRO A 121 4.49 -1.72 -10.43
CA PRO A 121 5.21 -1.31 -9.23
C PRO A 121 5.11 0.20 -8.92
N ILE A 122 5.33 1.06 -9.92
CA ILE A 122 5.30 2.52 -9.75
C ILE A 122 3.92 3.00 -9.24
N LYS A 123 2.84 2.46 -9.81
CA LYS A 123 1.47 2.84 -9.43
C LYS A 123 1.10 2.33 -8.03
N LEU A 124 1.56 1.14 -7.68
CA LEU A 124 1.38 0.60 -6.33
C LEU A 124 2.13 1.45 -5.28
N ARG A 125 3.32 1.95 -5.62
CA ARG A 125 4.05 2.87 -4.74
C ARG A 125 3.24 4.14 -4.44
N LEU A 126 2.60 4.76 -5.45
CA LEU A 126 1.74 5.94 -5.22
C LEU A 126 0.59 5.65 -4.25
N VAL A 127 -0.12 4.53 -4.44
CA VAL A 127 -1.23 4.15 -3.55
C VAL A 127 -0.72 3.83 -2.14
N SER A 128 0.41 3.14 -2.01
CA SER A 128 1.02 2.82 -0.71
C SER A 128 1.50 4.09 0.00
N THR A 129 2.09 5.03 -0.74
CA THR A 129 2.54 6.32 -0.19
C THR A 129 1.37 7.12 0.37
N LEU A 130 0.27 7.23 -0.38
CA LEU A 130 -0.93 7.88 0.14
C LEU A 130 -1.44 7.18 1.40
N ALA A 131 -1.54 5.85 1.38
CA ALA A 131 -2.01 5.09 2.54
C ALA A 131 -1.12 5.31 3.77
N ARG A 132 0.20 5.39 3.60
CA ARG A 132 1.15 5.74 4.68
C ARG A 132 0.89 7.12 5.23
N LEU A 133 0.70 8.11 4.37
CA LEU A 133 0.54 9.51 4.76
C LEU A 133 -0.77 9.77 5.51
N ILE A 134 -1.89 9.18 5.08
CA ILE A 134 -3.22 9.53 5.62
C ILE A 134 -3.80 8.48 6.57
N ALA A 135 -3.44 7.22 6.43
CA ALA A 135 -4.04 6.12 7.19
C ALA A 135 -3.02 5.26 7.95
N GLN A 136 -1.72 5.50 7.79
CA GLN A 136 -0.59 4.91 8.53
C GLN A 136 -0.78 3.41 8.84
N PRO A 137 -0.72 2.50 7.86
CA PRO A 137 -0.89 1.07 8.08
C PRO A 137 0.17 0.53 9.06
N ASP A 138 -0.23 -0.42 9.92
CA ASP A 138 0.69 -1.09 10.85
C ASP A 138 1.71 -1.99 10.14
N ARG A 139 1.35 -2.47 8.94
CA ARG A 139 2.24 -3.29 8.13
C ARG A 139 1.95 -3.11 6.64
N ILE A 140 3.02 -2.98 5.86
CA ILE A 140 2.99 -3.01 4.40
C ILE A 140 3.88 -4.16 3.95
N SER A 141 3.38 -5.00 3.06
CA SER A 141 4.18 -6.04 2.42
C SER A 141 3.92 -6.04 0.91
N ALA A 142 4.97 -6.32 0.14
CA ALA A 142 4.87 -6.39 -1.30
C ALA A 142 5.45 -7.72 -1.79
N ARG A 143 4.80 -8.31 -2.81
CA ARG A 143 5.30 -9.52 -3.47
C ARG A 143 5.21 -9.41 -4.97
N SER A 144 6.16 -10.05 -5.67
CA SER A 144 6.09 -10.18 -7.11
C SER A 144 5.05 -11.23 -7.50
N LEU A 145 4.24 -10.91 -8.51
CA LEU A 145 3.29 -11.87 -9.11
C LEU A 145 3.95 -12.49 -10.34
N ASP A 146 4.33 -13.75 -10.21
CA ASP A 146 4.78 -14.57 -11.33
C ASP A 146 3.62 -15.44 -11.82
N PHE A 147 3.07 -15.12 -12.97
CA PHE A 147 1.94 -15.85 -13.58
C PHE A 147 2.33 -17.24 -14.12
N ASN A 148 3.63 -17.54 -14.16
CA ASN A 148 4.12 -18.85 -14.62
C ASN A 148 4.35 -19.86 -13.49
N SER A 149 4.23 -19.44 -12.22
CA SER A 149 4.43 -20.31 -11.06
C SER A 149 3.11 -20.53 -10.30
N THR A 150 2.39 -21.55 -10.66
CA THR A 150 1.06 -21.86 -10.11
C THR A 150 1.02 -22.29 -8.65
N LEU A 151 2.13 -22.41 -7.91
CA LEU A 151 2.12 -23.00 -6.55
C LEU A 151 3.19 -22.52 -5.54
N ASN A 152 4.01 -21.50 -5.81
CA ASN A 152 5.01 -21.08 -4.83
C ASN A 152 4.91 -19.61 -4.45
N HIS A 153 4.60 -19.35 -3.18
CA HIS A 153 4.64 -18.03 -2.54
C HIS A 153 6.08 -17.47 -2.33
N SER A 154 7.05 -17.93 -3.09
CA SER A 154 8.45 -17.51 -3.01
C SER A 154 8.75 -16.49 -4.10
N ALA A 155 9.44 -15.39 -3.73
CA ALA A 155 9.98 -14.41 -4.68
C ALA A 155 10.94 -15.05 -5.71
N LEU A 156 11.55 -16.18 -5.35
CA LEU A 156 12.46 -16.95 -6.18
C LEU A 156 11.75 -18.10 -6.91
N SER A 157 12.12 -18.34 -8.17
CA SER A 157 11.72 -19.57 -8.87
C SER A 157 12.30 -20.80 -8.15
N THR A 158 11.70 -21.99 -8.41
CA THR A 158 12.15 -23.25 -7.79
C THR A 158 13.66 -23.53 -8.07
N LYS A 159 14.16 -23.17 -9.26
CA LYS A 159 15.57 -23.34 -9.60
C LYS A 159 16.47 -22.37 -8.83
N GLN A 160 16.05 -21.11 -8.72
CA GLN A 160 16.76 -20.09 -7.94
C GLN A 160 16.76 -20.43 -6.44
N LEU A 161 15.62 -20.89 -5.90
CA LEU A 161 15.53 -21.31 -4.51
C LEU A 161 16.45 -22.52 -4.21
N LYS A 162 16.53 -23.50 -5.11
CA LYS A 162 17.45 -24.63 -4.95
C LYS A 162 18.91 -24.17 -4.97
N LEU A 163 19.28 -23.24 -5.85
CA LEU A 163 20.63 -22.72 -5.91
C LEU A 163 20.96 -21.87 -4.67
N ALA A 164 20.05 -21.02 -4.25
CA ALA A 164 20.20 -20.24 -3.02
C ALA A 164 20.42 -21.12 -1.81
N LYS A 165 19.56 -22.15 -1.65
CA LYS A 165 19.68 -23.13 -0.55
C LYS A 165 21.00 -23.89 -0.61
N PHE A 166 21.41 -24.34 -1.77
CA PHE A 166 22.69 -25.04 -1.96
C PHE A 166 23.86 -24.16 -1.53
N ALA A 167 23.90 -22.88 -1.98
CA ALA A 167 24.94 -21.93 -1.59
C ALA A 167 24.92 -21.63 -0.09
N TYR A 168 23.74 -21.53 0.51
CA TYR A 168 23.56 -21.35 1.96
C TYR A 168 24.08 -22.54 2.74
N ASP A 169 23.68 -23.74 2.41
CA ASP A 169 24.09 -24.98 3.07
C ASP A 169 25.63 -25.20 3.01
N ARG A 170 26.29 -24.69 1.96
CA ARG A 170 27.74 -24.70 1.79
C ARG A 170 28.46 -23.56 2.55
N GLY A 171 27.72 -22.65 3.19
CA GLY A 171 28.27 -21.53 3.92
C GLY A 171 28.86 -20.42 3.03
N PHE A 172 28.30 -20.24 1.83
CA PHE A 172 28.72 -19.14 0.96
C PHE A 172 28.37 -17.76 1.54
N PHE A 173 27.29 -17.69 2.31
CA PHE A 173 26.82 -16.46 2.97
C PHE A 173 27.35 -16.32 4.42
N ASP A 174 28.16 -17.25 4.92
CA ASP A 174 28.72 -17.16 6.26
C ASP A 174 29.79 -16.06 6.36
N ILE A 175 30.01 -15.56 7.56
CA ILE A 175 31.08 -14.62 7.89
C ILE A 175 32.00 -15.26 8.96
N PRO A 176 33.22 -15.66 8.61
CA PRO A 176 33.81 -15.68 7.26
C PRO A 176 33.21 -16.77 6.34
N LYS A 177 33.23 -16.53 5.04
CA LYS A 177 32.71 -17.51 4.05
C LYS A 177 33.42 -18.84 4.16
N ARG A 178 32.66 -19.95 4.22
CA ARG A 178 33.21 -21.33 4.26
C ARG A 178 33.47 -21.91 2.87
N THR A 179 32.85 -21.37 1.81
CA THR A 179 33.02 -21.82 0.44
C THR A 179 33.19 -20.64 -0.51
N ARG A 180 33.80 -20.88 -1.67
CA ARG A 180 33.99 -19.89 -2.76
C ARG A 180 33.07 -20.18 -3.93
N ILE A 181 32.82 -19.17 -4.78
CA ILE A 181 32.00 -19.33 -6.00
C ILE A 181 32.63 -20.40 -6.93
N SER A 182 33.98 -20.51 -6.97
CA SER A 182 34.67 -21.55 -7.72
C SER A 182 34.29 -22.97 -7.32
N ASP A 183 34.13 -23.16 -6.00
CA ASP A 183 33.85 -24.49 -5.44
C ASP A 183 32.39 -24.87 -5.72
N LEU A 184 31.47 -23.92 -5.53
CA LEU A 184 30.06 -24.09 -5.89
C LEU A 184 29.90 -24.40 -7.38
N ALA A 185 30.63 -23.67 -8.25
CA ALA A 185 30.57 -23.86 -9.69
C ALA A 185 31.08 -25.26 -10.09
N SER A 186 32.17 -25.70 -9.46
CA SER A 186 32.74 -27.04 -9.69
C SER A 186 31.79 -28.15 -9.26
N GLU A 187 31.12 -28.01 -8.11
CA GLU A 187 30.16 -29.03 -7.61
C GLU A 187 28.93 -29.14 -8.48
N ILE A 188 28.42 -28.00 -9.03
CA ILE A 188 27.22 -27.97 -9.89
C ILE A 188 27.58 -28.32 -11.36
N GLY A 189 28.84 -28.22 -11.74
CA GLY A 189 29.27 -28.43 -13.12
C GLY A 189 28.96 -27.26 -14.06
N LEU A 190 28.91 -26.01 -13.53
CA LEU A 190 28.65 -24.80 -14.30
C LEU A 190 29.87 -23.87 -14.28
N ALA A 191 29.92 -22.92 -15.23
CA ALA A 191 30.94 -21.89 -15.24
C ALA A 191 30.83 -20.97 -14.02
N ARG A 192 31.98 -20.55 -13.46
CA ARG A 192 32.03 -19.61 -12.33
C ARG A 192 31.24 -18.32 -12.58
N ALA A 193 31.32 -17.75 -13.78
CA ALA A 193 30.61 -16.56 -14.19
C ALA A 193 29.07 -16.76 -14.11
N THR A 194 28.60 -17.92 -14.57
CA THR A 194 27.16 -18.28 -14.53
C THR A 194 26.63 -18.38 -13.10
N ILE A 195 27.39 -19.04 -12.21
CA ILE A 195 26.97 -19.12 -10.78
C ILE A 195 26.98 -17.75 -10.13
N SER A 196 28.01 -16.92 -10.40
CA SER A 196 28.11 -15.56 -9.88
C SER A 196 26.91 -14.71 -10.33
N GLU A 197 26.55 -14.76 -11.60
CA GLU A 197 25.39 -14.01 -12.14
C GLU A 197 24.07 -14.48 -11.52
N HIS A 198 23.89 -15.80 -11.40
CA HIS A 198 22.67 -16.35 -10.79
C HIS A 198 22.54 -15.98 -9.32
N LEU A 199 23.62 -16.04 -8.54
CA LEU A 199 23.61 -15.64 -7.13
C LEU A 199 23.35 -14.14 -6.97
N ALA A 200 24.02 -13.28 -7.75
CA ALA A 200 23.77 -11.84 -7.73
C ALA A 200 22.31 -11.50 -8.08
N ARG A 201 21.71 -12.20 -9.05
CA ARG A 201 20.29 -12.05 -9.38
C ARG A 201 19.38 -12.51 -8.25
N ILE A 202 19.70 -13.60 -7.56
CA ILE A 202 18.97 -14.10 -6.39
C ILE A 202 19.07 -13.08 -5.26
N GLU A 203 20.26 -12.59 -4.95
CA GLU A 203 20.49 -11.54 -3.94
C GLU A 203 19.66 -10.29 -4.24
N SER A 204 19.66 -9.81 -5.49
CA SER A 204 18.86 -8.66 -5.92
C SER A 204 17.36 -8.89 -5.71
N ILE A 205 16.85 -10.07 -6.07
CA ILE A 205 15.42 -10.41 -5.87
C ILE A 205 15.07 -10.47 -4.39
N LEU A 206 15.90 -11.06 -3.55
CA LEU A 206 15.68 -11.17 -2.11
C LEU A 206 15.75 -9.80 -1.43
N MET A 207 16.72 -8.95 -1.82
CA MET A 207 16.82 -7.58 -1.32
C MET A 207 15.59 -6.74 -1.73
N ASP A 208 15.17 -6.85 -3.00
CA ASP A 208 13.98 -6.15 -3.48
C ASP A 208 12.69 -6.64 -2.76
N ASP A 209 12.57 -7.93 -2.47
CA ASP A 209 11.46 -8.50 -1.69
C ASP A 209 11.51 -8.05 -0.22
N MET A 210 12.68 -8.06 0.39
CA MET A 210 12.90 -7.62 1.78
C MET A 210 12.62 -6.13 1.93
N PHE A 211 13.24 -5.27 1.09
CA PHE A 211 13.06 -3.83 1.19
C PHE A 211 11.67 -3.36 0.73
N SER A 212 11.01 -4.09 -0.16
CA SER A 212 9.62 -3.79 -0.50
C SER A 212 8.63 -4.11 0.65
N SER A 213 9.07 -4.94 1.60
CA SER A 213 8.33 -5.29 2.83
C SER A 213 8.80 -4.51 4.04
N TYR A 214 9.91 -3.77 3.92
CA TYR A 214 10.48 -2.98 5.00
C TYR A 214 9.64 -1.72 5.19
N ASP A 215 9.22 -1.50 6.43
CA ASP A 215 8.55 -0.27 6.84
C ASP A 215 9.63 0.81 6.95
N GLU A 216 9.83 1.58 5.86
CA GLU A 216 10.74 2.72 5.88
C GLU A 216 10.27 3.68 6.98
N ALA A 217 11.19 4.09 7.84
CA ALA A 217 10.92 5.02 8.93
C ALA A 217 10.33 6.35 8.39
N TYR A 218 10.62 6.69 7.14
CA TYR A 218 10.05 7.85 6.46
C TYR A 218 9.65 7.50 5.01
N THR A 219 8.72 8.27 4.46
CA THR A 219 8.27 8.13 3.08
C THR A 219 9.21 8.90 2.14
N ASP A 220 9.72 8.26 1.07
CA ASP A 220 10.62 8.91 0.09
C ASP A 220 10.03 10.23 -0.43
N PRO A 221 10.69 11.39 -0.23
CA PRO A 221 10.19 12.71 -0.65
C PRO A 221 9.87 12.80 -2.15
N LYS A 222 10.57 12.05 -3.00
CA LYS A 222 10.31 12.01 -4.45
C LYS A 222 8.98 11.34 -4.77
N LEU A 223 8.62 10.31 -3.99
CA LEU A 223 7.30 9.67 -4.11
C LEU A 223 6.20 10.60 -3.62
N VAL A 224 6.45 11.36 -2.55
CA VAL A 224 5.52 12.37 -2.05
C VAL A 224 5.29 13.45 -3.12
N LYS A 225 6.35 13.97 -3.75
CA LYS A 225 6.23 14.92 -4.85
C LYS A 225 5.37 14.39 -6.00
N SER A 226 5.64 13.16 -6.46
CA SER A 226 4.86 12.50 -7.52
C SER A 226 3.40 12.30 -7.13
N LEU A 227 3.11 12.06 -5.84
CA LEU A 227 1.75 11.97 -5.33
C LEU A 227 1.04 13.33 -5.39
N ILE A 228 1.71 14.40 -4.93
CA ILE A 228 1.19 15.77 -4.97
C ILE A 228 0.88 16.17 -6.43
N GLU A 229 1.82 15.95 -7.35
CA GLU A 229 1.63 16.22 -8.78
C GLU A 229 0.43 15.45 -9.36
N THR A 230 0.27 14.16 -8.99
CA THR A 230 -0.86 13.34 -9.43
C THR A 230 -2.19 13.90 -8.91
N VAL A 231 -2.23 14.28 -7.63
CA VAL A 231 -3.42 14.89 -7.01
C VAL A 231 -3.74 16.23 -7.67
N THR A 232 -2.72 17.05 -7.96
CA THR A 232 -2.88 18.38 -8.58
C THR A 232 -3.45 18.29 -10.00
N MET A 233 -2.92 17.40 -10.84
CA MET A 233 -3.42 17.18 -12.20
C MET A 233 -4.90 16.80 -12.23
N GLU A 234 -5.37 16.14 -11.20
CA GLU A 234 -6.78 15.75 -11.06
C GLU A 234 -7.67 16.94 -10.65
N ILE A 235 -7.14 17.88 -9.85
CA ILE A 235 -7.84 19.11 -9.48
C ILE A 235 -8.11 19.98 -10.70
N GLU A 236 -7.20 19.99 -11.68
CA GLU A 236 -7.33 20.82 -12.91
C GLU A 236 -8.41 20.33 -13.85
N ASN A 237 -8.80 19.07 -13.75
CA ASN A 237 -9.71 18.42 -14.70
C ASN A 237 -11.15 18.23 -14.19
N ASP A 238 -11.51 18.72 -12.98
CA ASP A 238 -12.76 18.32 -12.31
C ASP A 238 -13.62 19.49 -11.76
N ASP A 239 -14.91 19.19 -11.49
CA ASP A 239 -15.93 20.09 -10.94
C ASP A 239 -15.64 20.58 -9.52
N MET A 240 -16.17 21.78 -9.14
CA MET A 240 -15.91 22.53 -7.89
C MET A 240 -16.04 21.71 -6.59
N ASN A 241 -16.97 20.74 -6.49
CA ASN A 241 -17.11 19.90 -5.28
C ASN A 241 -15.94 18.93 -5.07
N LEU A 242 -15.11 18.71 -6.09
CA LEU A 242 -13.93 17.86 -6.01
C LEU A 242 -12.72 18.61 -5.49
N VAL A 243 -12.62 19.88 -5.83
CA VAL A 243 -11.54 20.77 -5.41
C VAL A 243 -11.43 20.79 -3.89
N ASP A 244 -12.55 20.91 -3.17
CA ASP A 244 -12.58 20.93 -1.71
C ASP A 244 -12.04 19.63 -1.10
N ASN A 245 -12.48 18.47 -1.61
CA ASN A 245 -12.00 17.18 -1.11
C ASN A 245 -10.50 16.97 -1.39
N MET A 246 -10.00 17.50 -2.50
CA MET A 246 -8.58 17.39 -2.83
C MET A 246 -7.71 18.39 -2.07
N ILE A 247 -8.24 19.57 -1.76
CA ILE A 247 -7.60 20.54 -0.85
C ILE A 247 -7.49 19.93 0.56
N HIS A 248 -8.55 19.24 1.04
CA HIS A 248 -8.47 18.50 2.29
C HIS A 248 -7.39 17.41 2.24
N LEU A 249 -7.33 16.64 1.16
CA LEU A 249 -6.29 15.61 0.97
C LEU A 249 -4.88 16.20 0.97
N LEU A 250 -4.66 17.32 0.26
CA LEU A 250 -3.37 18.03 0.27
C LEU A 250 -3.03 18.56 1.67
N SER A 251 -4.03 19.04 2.42
CA SER A 251 -3.84 19.47 3.81
C SER A 251 -3.42 18.32 4.72
N ASP A 252 -3.99 17.13 4.53
CA ASP A 252 -3.63 15.94 5.31
C ASP A 252 -2.23 15.43 4.95
N ILE A 253 -1.87 15.43 3.66
CA ILE A 253 -0.51 15.16 3.19
C ILE A 253 0.47 16.16 3.83
N LYS A 254 0.15 17.45 3.83
CA LYS A 254 0.97 18.51 4.45
C LYS A 254 1.21 18.25 5.94
N LYS A 255 0.16 17.92 6.70
CA LYS A 255 0.29 17.61 8.14
C LYS A 255 1.19 16.41 8.38
N SER A 256 1.03 15.35 7.56
CA SER A 256 1.84 14.14 7.67
C SER A 256 3.31 14.41 7.35
N ILE A 257 3.62 15.17 6.30
CA ILE A 257 5.00 15.58 5.96
C ILE A 257 5.60 16.38 7.11
N ALA A 258 4.86 17.37 7.66
CA ALA A 258 5.35 18.16 8.78
C ALA A 258 5.67 17.29 10.01
N SER A 259 4.85 16.26 10.30
CA SER A 259 5.12 15.31 11.38
C SER A 259 6.38 14.50 11.13
N GLN A 260 6.59 14.02 9.90
CA GLN A 260 7.79 13.26 9.53
C GLN A 260 9.07 14.10 9.62
N ILE A 261 9.02 15.39 9.24
CA ILE A 261 10.15 16.31 9.41
C ILE A 261 10.52 16.46 10.90
N VAL A 262 9.52 16.57 11.78
CA VAL A 262 9.76 16.68 13.23
C VAL A 262 10.38 15.38 13.76
N GLU A 263 9.90 14.23 13.32
CA GLU A 263 10.42 12.92 13.71
C GLU A 263 11.88 12.76 13.27
N LEU A 264 12.19 13.01 11.99
CA LEU A 264 13.55 12.97 11.46
C LEU A 264 14.52 13.91 12.18
N LYS A 265 14.08 15.13 12.53
CA LYS A 265 14.90 16.09 13.27
C LYS A 265 15.08 15.72 14.76
N SER A 266 14.27 14.82 15.30
CA SER A 266 14.34 14.37 16.70
C SER A 266 15.19 13.10 16.93
N GLU A 267 15.52 12.37 15.86
CA GLU A 267 16.37 11.18 15.96
C GLU A 267 17.84 11.58 16.12
N GLU A 268 18.54 10.99 17.11
CA GLU A 268 19.99 11.11 17.26
C GLU A 268 20.67 9.98 16.47
N PHE A 269 21.57 10.32 15.56
CA PHE A 269 22.28 9.36 14.73
C PHE A 269 23.78 9.33 15.08
N ASP A 270 24.35 8.13 15.04
CA ASP A 270 25.74 7.89 15.47
C ASP A 270 26.81 8.22 14.40
N GLU A 271 26.42 8.43 13.12
CA GLU A 271 27.35 8.66 12.01
C GLU A 271 27.03 9.93 11.22
N LYS A 272 28.09 10.72 10.89
CA LYS A 272 28.00 11.96 10.10
C LYS A 272 27.35 11.78 8.71
N THR A 273 27.44 10.61 8.13
CA THR A 273 26.89 10.26 6.81
C THR A 273 25.35 10.21 6.86
N ASP A 274 24.80 9.81 8.00
CA ASP A 274 23.36 9.73 8.20
C ASP A 274 22.76 11.13 8.35
N ASP A 275 23.46 12.04 9.03
CA ASP A 275 23.05 13.45 9.17
C ASP A 275 22.89 14.15 7.81
N GLU A 276 23.84 13.93 6.86
CA GLU A 276 23.78 14.53 5.53
C GLU A 276 22.60 14.01 4.70
N LEU A 277 22.27 12.71 4.81
CA LEU A 277 21.13 12.10 4.13
C LEU A 277 19.80 12.59 4.70
N ILE A 278 19.73 12.78 6.02
CA ILE A 278 18.55 13.32 6.71
C ILE A 278 18.34 14.78 6.35
N GLU A 279 19.40 15.60 6.36
CA GLU A 279 19.29 17.00 5.93
C GLU A 279 18.78 17.13 4.49
N LEU A 280 19.24 16.24 3.58
CA LEU A 280 18.75 16.19 2.20
C LEU A 280 17.26 15.81 2.15
N ALA A 281 16.84 14.78 2.88
CA ALA A 281 15.45 14.35 2.93
C ALA A 281 14.54 15.44 3.52
N VAL A 282 14.96 16.07 4.61
CA VAL A 282 14.24 17.20 5.23
C VAL A 282 14.08 18.34 4.24
N LYS A 283 15.13 18.71 3.53
CA LYS A 283 15.07 19.78 2.51
C LYS A 283 14.08 19.44 1.39
N GLU A 284 14.11 18.20 0.86
CA GLU A 284 13.16 17.76 -0.16
C GLU A 284 11.71 17.75 0.36
N TYR A 285 11.49 17.44 1.64
CA TYR A 285 10.16 17.56 2.27
C TYR A 285 9.71 19.03 2.43
N GLU A 286 10.62 19.93 2.83
CA GLU A 286 10.32 21.37 2.94
C GLU A 286 9.96 21.96 1.56
N GLU A 287 10.63 21.53 0.49
CA GLU A 287 10.27 21.89 -0.88
C GLU A 287 8.85 21.38 -1.26
N ASN A 288 8.50 20.16 -0.86
CA ASN A 288 7.16 19.62 -1.06
C ASN A 288 6.07 20.40 -0.30
N LEU A 289 6.35 20.86 0.92
CA LEU A 289 5.43 21.70 1.69
C LEU A 289 5.19 23.05 0.98
N SER A 290 6.25 23.68 0.50
CA SER A 290 6.14 24.95 -0.25
C SER A 290 5.32 24.77 -1.52
N PHE A 291 5.51 23.67 -2.24
CA PHE A 291 4.75 23.35 -3.45
C PHE A 291 3.25 23.13 -3.17
N ILE A 292 2.90 22.47 -2.06
CA ILE A 292 1.49 22.33 -1.65
C ILE A 292 0.87 23.70 -1.36
N ASP A 293 1.60 24.59 -0.66
CA ASP A 293 1.10 25.92 -0.33
C ASP A 293 0.84 26.76 -1.58
N GLU A 294 1.74 26.71 -2.57
CA GLU A 294 1.55 27.40 -3.85
C GLU A 294 0.28 26.91 -4.57
N ILE A 295 0.06 25.58 -4.65
CA ILE A 295 -1.12 25.00 -5.29
C ILE A 295 -2.41 25.44 -4.58
N VAL A 296 -2.43 25.37 -3.24
CA VAL A 296 -3.60 25.75 -2.45
C VAL A 296 -3.91 27.23 -2.62
N GLU A 297 -2.90 28.12 -2.55
CA GLU A 297 -3.11 29.55 -2.75
C GLU A 297 -3.61 29.91 -4.16
N GLU A 298 -3.07 29.28 -5.20
CA GLU A 298 -3.49 29.51 -6.58
C GLU A 298 -4.97 29.15 -6.78
N LYS A 299 -5.40 28.03 -6.23
CA LYS A 299 -6.79 27.57 -6.33
C LYS A 299 -7.76 28.41 -5.53
N PHE A 300 -7.38 28.88 -4.33
CA PHE A 300 -8.21 29.82 -3.57
C PHE A 300 -8.38 31.17 -4.29
N LYS A 301 -7.34 31.68 -4.96
CA LYS A 301 -7.44 32.92 -5.74
C LYS A 301 -8.35 32.77 -6.96
N SER A 302 -8.33 31.60 -7.61
CA SER A 302 -9.19 31.30 -8.77
C SER A 302 -10.66 31.08 -8.40
N SER A 303 -10.96 30.65 -7.18
CA SER A 303 -12.33 30.43 -6.68
C SER A 303 -12.99 31.71 -6.15
N SER A 304 -12.22 32.80 -5.99
CA SER A 304 -12.69 34.09 -5.46
C SER A 304 -12.97 35.13 -6.56
N ASN A 305 -12.78 34.80 -7.82
CA ASN A 305 -13.12 35.56 -9.01
C ASN A 305 -14.25 34.86 -9.80
#